data_2904ed8290963bfd2fd087214350d1ab
#
_entry.id   2904ed8290963bfd2fd087214350d1ab
#
_cell.length_a   1.000
_cell.length_b   1.000
_cell.length_c   1.000
_cell.angle_alpha   90.00
_cell.angle_beta   90.00
_cell.angle_gamma   90.00
#
_symmetry.space_group_name_H-M   'P 1'
#
loop_
_entity.id
_entity.type
_entity.pdbx_description
1 polymer ?
#
loop_
_entity_poly.entity_id
_entity_poly.type
_entity_poly.pdbx_seq_one_letter_code
_entity_poly.pdbx_strand_id
1 'polypeptide(L)'
;LVRKEGNVMSVGKRIYLKREMPDMEVMNQFKSIPASNTADVMGRSCAMNPRIRLVSSPKAQMMVGPAYTVKCRAGDNLALHAALSMCNEGDVIVVSNEEDSTRALIGEVMMAYLRYTKKVAGIILDGPIRDIDEIGKWDFPVYCTGTTPGGPYKEGPGEVNVPIACGGISVNPGDIILADPDGVIVIPRKDAAVILEEARKFQAADEAKLEASKNGTAKREWVDKALEAKGFEIIDDVYRP
;
A
#
# COMPACT_ATOMS: atom_id res chain seq x y z
N LEU A 1 -21.74 4.43 19.42
CA LEU A 1 -22.44 3.14 19.20
C LEU A 1 -21.87 2.12 20.19
N VAL A 2 -22.53 1.91 21.31
CA VAL A 2 -22.13 0.94 22.33
C VAL A 2 -22.87 -0.39 22.08
N ARG A 3 -22.15 -1.49 22.27
CA ARG A 3 -22.65 -2.87 22.15
C ARG A 3 -23.87 -3.07 23.02
N LYS A 4 -25.02 -3.47 22.45
CA LYS A 4 -26.14 -4.00 23.22
C LYS A 4 -25.78 -5.43 23.63
N GLU A 5 -25.83 -5.72 24.93
CA GLU A 5 -25.64 -7.07 25.44
C GLU A 5 -26.69 -8.02 24.80
N GLY A 6 -26.21 -9.16 24.32
CA GLY A 6 -27.05 -10.21 23.74
C GLY A 6 -27.10 -10.33 22.21
N ASN A 7 -26.49 -9.43 21.45
CA ASN A 7 -26.47 -9.57 19.99
C ASN A 7 -25.23 -10.38 19.52
N VAL A 8 -25.50 -11.52 18.88
CA VAL A 8 -24.47 -12.24 18.10
C VAL A 8 -23.94 -11.30 17.02
N MET A 9 -22.65 -11.00 17.05
CA MET A 9 -22.03 -10.15 16.02
C MET A 9 -22.04 -10.89 14.69
N SER A 10 -22.76 -10.34 13.73
CA SER A 10 -22.80 -10.87 12.37
C SER A 10 -21.48 -10.56 11.66
N VAL A 11 -20.75 -11.58 11.18
CA VAL A 11 -19.62 -11.43 10.26
C VAL A 11 -20.09 -10.63 9.04
N GLY A 12 -19.27 -9.68 8.61
CA GLY A 12 -19.62 -8.76 7.51
C GLY A 12 -20.26 -7.44 7.95
N LYS A 13 -20.55 -7.25 9.25
CA LYS A 13 -21.15 -6.01 9.78
C LYS A 13 -20.54 -5.60 11.12
N ARG A 14 -19.19 -5.63 11.21
CA ARG A 14 -18.45 -5.36 12.45
C ARG A 14 -17.56 -4.14 12.27
N ILE A 15 -17.55 -3.27 13.27
CA ILE A 15 -16.68 -2.10 13.35
C ILE A 15 -15.89 -2.19 14.66
N TYR A 16 -14.59 -2.45 14.56
CA TYR A 16 -13.69 -2.44 15.71
C TYR A 16 -13.11 -1.02 15.87
N LEU A 17 -13.33 -0.43 17.04
CA LEU A 17 -12.87 0.93 17.36
C LEU A 17 -11.38 0.98 17.69
N LYS A 18 -10.79 -0.14 18.05
CA LYS A 18 -9.37 -0.25 18.43
C LYS A 18 -8.67 -1.29 17.58
N ARG A 19 -7.39 -1.09 17.38
CA ARG A 19 -6.47 -2.05 16.74
C ARG A 19 -5.13 -2.04 17.47
N GLU A 20 -4.35 -3.09 17.30
CA GLU A 20 -2.96 -3.10 17.71
C GLU A 20 -2.15 -2.15 16.82
N MET A 21 -1.24 -1.39 17.42
CA MET A 21 -0.40 -0.43 16.69
C MET A 21 1.02 -0.98 16.57
N PRO A 22 1.76 -0.60 15.50
CA PRO A 22 3.19 -0.87 15.43
C PRO A 22 3.96 -0.01 16.46
N ASP A 23 5.22 -0.37 16.67
CA ASP A 23 6.16 0.56 17.31
C ASP A 23 6.34 1.77 16.38
N MET A 24 5.96 2.95 16.88
CA MET A 24 5.93 4.18 16.09
C MET A 24 7.33 4.70 15.77
N GLU A 25 8.32 4.44 16.63
CA GLU A 25 9.71 4.83 16.38
C GLU A 25 10.29 3.97 15.26
N VAL A 26 10.07 2.67 15.31
CA VAL A 26 10.47 1.74 14.24
C VAL A 26 9.76 2.09 12.94
N MET A 27 8.45 2.31 12.97
CA MET A 27 7.66 2.65 11.77
C MET A 27 8.19 3.92 11.09
N ASN A 28 8.46 4.97 11.86
CA ASN A 28 8.91 6.24 11.30
C ASN A 28 10.26 6.15 10.59
N GLN A 29 11.11 5.19 10.95
CA GLN A 29 12.41 5.00 10.33
C GLN A 29 12.33 4.44 8.91
N PHE A 30 11.22 3.80 8.53
CA PHE A 30 10.97 3.38 7.15
C PHE A 30 10.79 4.56 6.17
N LYS A 31 10.54 5.77 6.65
CA LYS A 31 10.43 6.97 5.79
C LYS A 31 11.70 7.30 4.98
N SER A 32 12.84 6.71 5.35
CA SER A 32 14.12 6.90 4.66
C SER A 32 14.56 5.69 3.83
N ILE A 33 13.75 4.64 3.74
CA ILE A 33 14.11 3.39 3.05
C ILE A 33 13.14 3.19 1.88
N PRO A 34 13.62 3.05 0.64
CA PRO A 34 12.77 2.76 -0.52
C PRO A 34 11.91 1.50 -0.32
N ALA A 35 10.69 1.52 -0.85
CA ALA A 35 9.79 0.37 -0.78
C ALA A 35 10.42 -0.86 -1.44
N SER A 36 11.15 -0.70 -2.55
CA SER A 36 11.86 -1.77 -3.25
C SER A 36 12.91 -2.45 -2.38
N ASN A 37 13.75 -1.69 -1.67
CA ASN A 37 14.77 -2.27 -0.78
C ASN A 37 14.15 -3.05 0.38
N THR A 38 13.04 -2.54 0.92
CA THR A 38 12.30 -3.24 1.98
C THR A 38 11.62 -4.50 1.44
N ALA A 39 11.03 -4.46 0.26
CA ALA A 39 10.41 -5.61 -0.38
C ALA A 39 11.41 -6.74 -0.67
N ASP A 40 12.64 -6.39 -1.07
CA ASP A 40 13.69 -7.35 -1.37
C ASP A 40 14.06 -8.23 -0.16
N VAL A 41 14.13 -7.64 1.03
CA VAL A 41 14.41 -8.40 2.27
C VAL A 41 13.20 -9.17 2.80
N MET A 42 12.00 -8.87 2.29
CA MET A 42 10.76 -9.57 2.62
C MET A 42 10.40 -10.67 1.59
N GLY A 43 11.37 -11.17 0.83
CA GLY A 43 11.16 -12.23 -0.17
C GLY A 43 10.33 -11.82 -1.38
N ARG A 44 10.15 -10.52 -1.63
CA ARG A 44 9.45 -9.93 -2.79
C ARG A 44 7.97 -10.34 -2.92
N SER A 45 7.32 -10.70 -1.81
CA SER A 45 5.94 -11.17 -1.79
C SER A 45 4.97 -10.25 -1.04
N CYS A 46 5.43 -9.05 -0.65
CA CYS A 46 4.70 -8.08 0.16
C CYS A 46 4.16 -6.88 -0.63
N ALA A 47 4.45 -6.79 -1.92
CA ALA A 47 4.01 -5.70 -2.78
C ALA A 47 2.59 -5.91 -3.29
N MET A 48 1.75 -4.89 -3.16
CA MET A 48 0.42 -4.89 -3.75
C MET A 48 0.51 -4.93 -5.28
N ASN A 49 -0.53 -5.48 -5.91
CA ASN A 49 -0.61 -5.55 -7.36
C ASN A 49 -0.42 -4.15 -8.00
N PRO A 50 0.43 -4.01 -9.04
CA PRO A 50 0.75 -2.73 -9.68
C PRO A 50 -0.43 -2.06 -10.40
N ARG A 51 -1.62 -2.67 -10.42
CA ARG A 51 -2.85 -1.96 -10.81
C ARG A 51 -3.21 -0.83 -9.84
N ILE A 52 -2.78 -0.94 -8.55
CA ILE A 52 -2.93 0.12 -7.55
C ILE A 52 -1.77 1.09 -7.71
N ARG A 53 -2.04 2.29 -8.21
CA ARG A 53 -1.04 3.29 -8.57
C ARG A 53 -1.27 4.60 -7.85
N LEU A 54 -0.18 5.34 -7.65
CA LEU A 54 -0.25 6.73 -7.23
C LEU A 54 -0.92 7.56 -8.32
N VAL A 55 -2.01 8.26 -7.96
CA VAL A 55 -2.80 9.07 -8.90
C VAL A 55 -2.84 10.55 -8.51
N SER A 56 -2.18 10.93 -7.43
CA SER A 56 -2.01 12.30 -6.95
C SER A 56 -0.56 12.76 -7.07
N SER A 57 -0.25 13.99 -6.64
CA SER A 57 1.06 14.61 -6.79
C SER A 57 1.67 15.00 -5.43
N PRO A 58 1.92 14.05 -4.51
CA PRO A 58 2.50 14.35 -3.22
C PRO A 58 3.94 14.84 -3.37
N LYS A 59 4.32 15.86 -2.59
CA LYS A 59 5.70 16.36 -2.53
C LYS A 59 6.63 15.39 -1.81
N ALA A 60 6.14 14.77 -0.73
CA ALA A 60 6.85 13.71 -0.06
C ALA A 60 6.73 12.43 -0.88
N GLN A 61 7.87 11.89 -1.31
CA GLN A 61 7.91 10.67 -2.14
C GLN A 61 7.52 9.42 -1.35
N MET A 62 7.66 9.45 -0.01
CA MET A 62 7.40 8.30 0.85
C MET A 62 6.14 8.53 1.69
N MET A 63 5.22 7.57 1.65
CA MET A 63 4.08 7.48 2.56
C MET A 63 4.31 6.31 3.53
N VAL A 64 4.31 6.58 4.82
CA VAL A 64 4.42 5.56 5.88
C VAL A 64 3.38 5.82 6.94
N GLY A 65 2.65 4.79 7.34
CA GLY A 65 1.70 4.87 8.43
C GLY A 65 1.06 3.52 8.77
N PRO A 66 0.39 3.42 9.92
CA PRO A 66 -0.30 2.20 10.31
C PRO A 66 -1.59 2.01 9.52
N ALA A 67 -1.84 0.79 9.05
CA ALA A 67 -3.02 0.45 8.29
C ALA A 67 -4.31 0.63 9.10
N TYR A 68 -5.22 1.43 8.60
CA TYR A 68 -6.62 1.50 9.01
C TYR A 68 -7.45 0.78 7.97
N THR A 69 -7.78 -0.48 8.23
CA THR A 69 -8.38 -1.36 7.24
C THR A 69 -9.89 -1.20 7.14
N VAL A 70 -10.40 -1.15 5.91
CA VAL A 70 -11.83 -1.07 5.60
C VAL A 70 -12.18 -2.14 4.59
N LYS A 71 -13.09 -3.03 4.95
CA LYS A 71 -13.65 -4.04 4.07
C LYS A 71 -15.01 -3.56 3.55
N CYS A 72 -15.08 -3.24 2.28
CA CYS A 72 -16.32 -2.89 1.59
C CYS A 72 -16.81 -4.08 0.77
N ARG A 73 -18.13 -4.18 0.61
CA ARG A 73 -18.71 -4.97 -0.49
C ARG A 73 -18.43 -4.25 -1.80
N ALA A 74 -18.28 -4.99 -2.88
CA ALA A 74 -18.08 -4.45 -4.23
C ALA A 74 -19.04 -3.29 -4.54
N GLY A 75 -18.47 -2.13 -4.87
CA GLY A 75 -19.21 -0.92 -5.21
C GLY A 75 -20.00 -0.23 -4.08
N ASP A 76 -19.78 -0.59 -2.81
CA ASP A 76 -20.48 0.00 -1.66
C ASP A 76 -19.50 0.72 -0.71
N ASN A 77 -19.83 1.91 -0.25
CA ASN A 77 -18.94 2.70 0.60
C ASN A 77 -19.46 3.01 2.01
N LEU A 78 -20.49 2.29 2.50
CA LEU A 78 -21.02 2.58 3.83
C LEU A 78 -19.98 2.37 4.93
N ALA A 79 -19.21 1.27 4.87
CA ALA A 79 -18.13 1.00 5.84
C ALA A 79 -17.00 2.05 5.74
N LEU A 80 -16.70 2.54 4.54
CA LEU A 80 -15.73 3.61 4.35
C LEU A 80 -16.22 4.93 4.97
N HIS A 81 -17.49 5.27 4.85
CA HIS A 81 -18.06 6.43 5.55
C HIS A 81 -17.93 6.31 7.08
N ALA A 82 -18.13 5.12 7.66
CA ALA A 82 -17.90 4.90 9.08
C ALA A 82 -16.43 5.10 9.46
N ALA A 83 -15.51 4.56 8.65
CA ALA A 83 -14.06 4.68 8.87
C ALA A 83 -13.59 6.14 8.86
N LEU A 84 -14.13 7.00 7.99
CA LEU A 84 -13.80 8.44 7.94
C LEU A 84 -13.92 9.13 9.30
N SER A 85 -14.95 8.79 10.07
CA SER A 85 -15.19 9.42 11.38
C SER A 85 -14.25 8.90 12.46
N MET A 86 -13.75 7.67 12.31
CA MET A 86 -13.07 6.91 13.37
C MET A 86 -11.55 6.82 13.21
N CYS A 87 -11.01 7.10 12.02
CA CYS A 87 -9.57 7.09 11.78
C CYS A 87 -8.88 8.25 12.50
N ASN A 88 -7.56 8.12 12.70
CA ASN A 88 -6.72 9.07 13.41
C ASN A 88 -5.71 9.73 12.48
N GLU A 89 -5.10 10.81 12.95
CA GLU A 89 -3.97 11.45 12.29
C GLU A 89 -2.82 10.46 12.07
N GLY A 90 -2.24 10.47 10.87
CA GLY A 90 -1.13 9.59 10.48
C GLY A 90 -1.53 8.18 10.03
N ASP A 91 -2.80 7.78 10.14
CA ASP A 91 -3.25 6.51 9.60
C ASP A 91 -3.14 6.45 8.08
N VAL A 92 -2.89 5.28 7.52
CA VAL A 92 -3.10 5.00 6.10
C VAL A 92 -4.41 4.22 5.95
N ILE A 93 -5.38 4.79 5.26
CA ILE A 93 -6.66 4.14 5.01
C ILE A 93 -6.47 3.11 3.90
N VAL A 94 -6.69 1.83 4.22
CA VAL A 94 -6.55 0.73 3.24
C VAL A 94 -7.92 0.11 3.01
N VAL A 95 -8.41 0.21 1.78
CA VAL A 95 -9.79 -0.17 1.42
C VAL A 95 -9.78 -1.35 0.46
N SER A 96 -10.40 -2.45 0.89
CA SER A 96 -10.74 -3.57 0.02
C SER A 96 -12.15 -3.34 -0.57
N ASN A 97 -12.25 -3.41 -1.91
CA ASN A 97 -13.49 -3.26 -2.67
C ASN A 97 -13.81 -4.53 -3.48
N GLU A 98 -13.33 -5.70 -3.03
CA GLU A 98 -13.48 -6.98 -3.76
C GLU A 98 -13.05 -6.87 -5.23
N GLU A 99 -12.05 -6.01 -5.53
CA GLU A 99 -11.52 -5.74 -6.88
C GLU A 99 -12.55 -5.14 -7.86
N ASP A 100 -13.69 -4.66 -7.39
CA ASP A 100 -14.68 -4.00 -8.26
C ASP A 100 -14.10 -2.76 -8.92
N SER A 101 -14.24 -2.68 -10.23
CA SER A 101 -13.77 -1.55 -11.05
C SER A 101 -14.91 -0.67 -11.59
N THR A 102 -16.14 -0.96 -11.22
CA THR A 102 -17.33 -0.34 -11.84
C THR A 102 -17.79 0.92 -11.12
N ARG A 103 -17.45 1.07 -9.81
CA ARG A 103 -17.92 2.18 -8.97
C ARG A 103 -16.82 2.83 -8.17
N ALA A 104 -16.75 4.15 -8.25
CA ALA A 104 -15.86 4.96 -7.40
C ALA A 104 -16.38 4.98 -5.97
N LEU A 105 -15.63 4.40 -5.02
CA LEU A 105 -16.03 4.40 -3.61
C LEU A 105 -15.87 5.76 -2.94
N ILE A 106 -14.96 6.59 -3.43
CA ILE A 106 -14.58 7.86 -2.83
C ILE A 106 -14.29 8.91 -3.91
N GLY A 107 -14.56 10.16 -3.60
CA GLY A 107 -14.24 11.31 -4.41
C GLY A 107 -13.71 12.45 -3.55
N GLU A 108 -13.61 13.64 -4.14
CA GLU A 108 -12.97 14.82 -3.55
C GLU A 108 -13.49 15.17 -2.15
N VAL A 109 -14.80 15.23 -1.96
CA VAL A 109 -15.40 15.64 -0.67
C VAL A 109 -14.97 14.74 0.50
N MET A 110 -15.00 13.44 0.30
CA MET A 110 -14.59 12.47 1.34
C MET A 110 -13.08 12.49 1.55
N MET A 111 -12.30 12.60 0.47
CA MET A 111 -10.84 12.69 0.57
C MET A 111 -10.37 13.99 1.20
N ALA A 112 -11.04 15.12 0.93
CA ALA A 112 -10.78 16.39 1.60
C ALA A 112 -10.95 16.26 3.12
N TYR A 113 -11.99 15.56 3.57
CA TYR A 113 -12.19 15.29 4.99
C TYR A 113 -11.03 14.46 5.58
N LEU A 114 -10.58 13.40 4.91
CA LEU A 114 -9.42 12.61 5.34
C LEU A 114 -8.16 13.47 5.42
N ARG A 115 -7.89 14.26 4.39
CA ARG A 115 -6.69 15.08 4.26
C ARG A 115 -6.64 16.21 5.28
N TYR A 116 -7.68 17.04 5.33
CA TYR A 116 -7.65 18.31 6.06
C TYR A 116 -8.18 18.20 7.49
N THR A 117 -9.19 17.36 7.71
CA THR A 117 -9.81 17.21 9.04
C THR A 117 -9.16 16.09 9.83
N LYS A 118 -8.99 14.92 9.23
CA LYS A 118 -8.43 13.75 9.90
C LYS A 118 -6.91 13.68 9.82
N LYS A 119 -6.30 14.35 8.84
CA LYS A 119 -4.84 14.40 8.61
C LYS A 119 -4.21 13.01 8.52
N VAL A 120 -4.87 12.10 7.83
CA VAL A 120 -4.33 10.78 7.57
C VAL A 120 -3.10 10.88 6.66
N ALA A 121 -2.19 9.91 6.70
CA ALA A 121 -1.00 9.89 5.88
C ALA A 121 -1.31 9.69 4.38
N GLY A 122 -2.39 8.98 4.07
CA GLY A 122 -2.86 8.77 2.71
C GLY A 122 -3.94 7.69 2.63
N ILE A 123 -4.30 7.34 1.41
CA ILE A 123 -5.32 6.32 1.14
C ILE A 123 -4.86 5.35 0.05
N ILE A 124 -5.19 4.09 0.23
CA ILE A 124 -5.02 3.01 -0.73
C ILE A 124 -6.38 2.37 -0.95
N LEU A 125 -6.82 2.33 -2.20
CA LEU A 125 -8.10 1.75 -2.57
C LEU A 125 -7.91 0.69 -3.65
N ASP A 126 -8.28 -0.54 -3.38
CA ASP A 126 -8.35 -1.58 -4.39
C ASP A 126 -9.67 -1.44 -5.19
N GLY A 127 -9.77 -0.35 -5.91
CA GLY A 127 -10.92 0.06 -6.69
C GLY A 127 -10.73 1.47 -7.27
N PRO A 128 -11.65 1.97 -8.08
CA PRO A 128 -11.56 3.29 -8.67
C PRO A 128 -12.04 4.40 -7.71
N ILE A 129 -11.59 5.62 -8.04
CA ILE A 129 -12.03 6.87 -7.43
C ILE A 129 -12.71 7.76 -8.46
N ARG A 130 -13.21 8.93 -8.05
CA ARG A 130 -13.68 9.98 -8.96
C ARG A 130 -13.07 11.34 -8.59
N ASP A 131 -13.39 12.37 -9.36
CA ASP A 131 -12.94 13.76 -9.17
C ASP A 131 -11.41 13.89 -9.31
N ILE A 132 -10.82 13.15 -10.26
CA ILE A 132 -9.37 13.06 -10.46
C ILE A 132 -8.74 14.38 -10.88
N ASP A 133 -9.47 15.27 -11.52
CA ASP A 133 -8.97 16.58 -11.98
C ASP A 133 -8.45 17.42 -10.81
N GLU A 134 -9.07 17.31 -9.64
CA GLU A 134 -8.63 18.00 -8.44
C GLU A 134 -7.70 17.13 -7.60
N ILE A 135 -8.07 15.88 -7.32
CA ILE A 135 -7.29 14.95 -6.49
C ILE A 135 -5.89 14.73 -7.08
N GLY A 136 -5.77 14.67 -8.40
CA GLY A 136 -4.49 14.48 -9.09
C GLY A 136 -3.45 15.58 -8.81
N LYS A 137 -3.89 16.79 -8.46
CA LYS A 137 -3.01 17.94 -8.12
C LYS A 137 -2.61 17.98 -6.65
N TRP A 138 -3.18 17.14 -5.82
CA TRP A 138 -3.02 17.25 -4.38
C TRP A 138 -1.67 16.75 -3.88
N ASP A 139 -1.10 17.52 -2.96
CA ASP A 139 0.00 17.09 -2.10
C ASP A 139 -0.57 16.19 -0.99
N PHE A 140 -1.02 14.98 -1.38
CA PHE A 140 -1.61 13.98 -0.50
C PHE A 140 -1.59 12.63 -1.22
N PRO A 141 -0.96 11.57 -0.68
CA PRO A 141 -0.83 10.30 -1.36
C PRO A 141 -2.18 9.58 -1.54
N VAL A 142 -2.54 9.31 -2.80
CA VAL A 142 -3.74 8.56 -3.18
C VAL A 142 -3.34 7.45 -4.15
N TYR A 143 -3.53 6.22 -3.74
CA TYR A 143 -3.28 5.03 -4.56
C TYR A 143 -4.60 4.35 -4.87
N CYS A 144 -4.87 4.09 -6.14
CA CYS A 144 -6.10 3.41 -6.58
C CYS A 144 -5.90 2.66 -7.90
N THR A 145 -6.91 1.93 -8.34
CA THR A 145 -6.84 1.15 -9.59
C THR A 145 -7.27 1.93 -10.83
N GLY A 146 -7.84 3.12 -10.65
CA GLY A 146 -8.31 3.96 -11.76
C GLY A 146 -9.42 4.90 -11.36
N THR A 147 -10.18 5.37 -12.35
CA THR A 147 -11.24 6.37 -12.16
C THR A 147 -12.52 5.98 -12.88
N THR A 148 -13.67 6.34 -12.32
CA THR A 148 -14.99 6.22 -12.96
C THR A 148 -15.94 7.26 -12.37
N PRO A 149 -16.85 7.86 -13.16
CA PRO A 149 -17.89 8.76 -12.62
C PRO A 149 -19.01 8.00 -11.88
N GLY A 150 -19.10 6.66 -12.02
CA GLY A 150 -20.11 5.84 -11.38
C GLY A 150 -20.00 5.89 -9.84
N GLY A 151 -21.03 6.43 -9.19
CA GLY A 151 -21.04 6.55 -7.72
C GLY A 151 -21.37 5.23 -7.02
N PRO A 152 -21.02 5.10 -5.71
CA PRO A 152 -21.19 3.88 -4.93
C PRO A 152 -22.61 3.72 -4.37
N TYR A 153 -22.92 2.50 -3.95
CA TYR A 153 -24.01 2.19 -3.04
C TYR A 153 -23.64 2.54 -1.58
N LYS A 154 -24.63 2.56 -0.67
CA LYS A 154 -24.47 2.86 0.76
C LYS A 154 -25.32 1.92 1.64
N GLU A 155 -25.34 0.64 1.28
CA GLU A 155 -26.20 -0.35 1.89
C GLU A 155 -25.42 -1.37 2.74
N GLY A 156 -24.09 -1.43 2.54
CA GLY A 156 -23.26 -2.47 3.10
C GLY A 156 -23.52 -3.86 2.44
N PRO A 157 -23.05 -4.96 3.02
CA PRO A 157 -22.29 -5.05 4.26
C PRO A 157 -20.88 -4.44 4.17
N GLY A 158 -20.18 -4.42 5.32
CA GLY A 158 -18.79 -3.99 5.40
C GLY A 158 -18.26 -4.02 6.83
N GLU A 159 -16.95 -3.98 6.97
CA GLU A 159 -16.26 -4.07 8.26
C GLU A 159 -15.11 -3.08 8.35
N VAL A 160 -14.76 -2.67 9.56
CA VAL A 160 -13.64 -1.76 9.84
C VAL A 160 -12.71 -2.38 10.86
N ASN A 161 -11.40 -2.20 10.67
CA ASN A 161 -10.34 -2.78 11.51
C ASN A 161 -10.45 -4.30 11.63
N VAL A 162 -10.66 -4.96 10.50
CA VAL A 162 -10.53 -6.42 10.33
C VAL A 162 -9.43 -6.72 9.30
N PRO A 163 -8.86 -7.92 9.27
CA PRO A 163 -7.97 -8.33 8.18
C PRO A 163 -8.69 -8.26 6.83
N ILE A 164 -7.99 -7.73 5.82
CA ILE A 164 -8.50 -7.58 4.45
C ILE A 164 -7.48 -8.11 3.44
N ALA A 165 -7.93 -8.38 2.22
CA ALA A 165 -7.07 -8.49 1.05
C ALA A 165 -7.16 -7.17 0.27
N CYS A 166 -6.03 -6.58 -0.09
CA CYS A 166 -5.93 -5.38 -0.91
C CYS A 166 -4.76 -5.53 -1.87
N GLY A 167 -5.01 -5.38 -3.16
CA GLY A 167 -3.98 -5.61 -4.17
C GLY A 167 -3.37 -7.01 -4.15
N GLY A 168 -4.13 -8.03 -3.75
CA GLY A 168 -3.66 -9.41 -3.62
C GLY A 168 -2.83 -9.70 -2.35
N ILE A 169 -2.63 -8.71 -1.47
CA ILE A 169 -1.86 -8.84 -0.23
C ILE A 169 -2.79 -8.79 0.98
N SER A 170 -2.52 -9.66 1.96
CA SER A 170 -3.20 -9.60 3.26
C SER A 170 -2.71 -8.39 4.06
N VAL A 171 -3.65 -7.60 4.57
CA VAL A 171 -3.38 -6.44 5.42
C VAL A 171 -4.12 -6.59 6.72
N ASN A 172 -3.39 -6.67 7.83
CA ASN A 172 -4.00 -6.65 9.15
C ASN A 172 -4.11 -5.20 9.67
N PRO A 173 -5.11 -4.90 10.50
CA PRO A 173 -5.18 -3.61 11.17
C PRO A 173 -3.90 -3.31 11.93
N GLY A 174 -3.29 -2.14 11.66
CA GLY A 174 -2.05 -1.71 12.28
C GLY A 174 -0.75 -2.26 11.66
N ASP A 175 -0.80 -3.06 10.61
CA ASP A 175 0.39 -3.35 9.82
C ASP A 175 0.95 -2.03 9.22
N ILE A 176 2.26 -1.97 9.01
CA ILE A 176 2.87 -0.76 8.46
C ILE A 176 2.68 -0.77 6.95
N ILE A 177 2.11 0.30 6.44
CA ILE A 177 2.08 0.58 5.01
C ILE A 177 3.25 1.47 4.67
N LEU A 178 4.05 1.02 3.72
CA LEU A 178 5.11 1.80 3.10
C LEU A 178 4.82 1.91 1.61
N ALA A 179 4.75 3.12 1.10
CA ALA A 179 4.48 3.36 -0.31
C ALA A 179 5.33 4.51 -0.85
N ASP A 180 5.72 4.37 -2.11
CA ASP A 180 6.47 5.34 -2.89
C ASP A 180 5.99 5.33 -4.35
N PRO A 181 6.63 6.06 -5.31
CA PRO A 181 6.23 6.03 -6.71
C PRO A 181 6.23 4.66 -7.38
N ASP A 182 6.98 3.68 -6.87
CA ASP A 182 6.99 2.32 -7.38
C ASP A 182 5.73 1.53 -6.98
N GLY A 183 5.10 1.88 -5.86
CA GLY A 183 3.90 1.23 -5.39
C GLY A 183 3.80 1.11 -3.87
N VAL A 184 3.08 0.10 -3.42
CA VAL A 184 2.71 -0.10 -2.02
C VAL A 184 3.18 -1.46 -1.53
N ILE A 185 3.79 -1.50 -0.36
CA ILE A 185 4.12 -2.74 0.35
C ILE A 185 3.48 -2.76 1.75
N VAL A 186 3.30 -3.95 2.27
CA VAL A 186 2.75 -4.20 3.61
C VAL A 186 3.81 -4.86 4.47
N ILE A 187 4.15 -4.23 5.58
CA ILE A 187 5.12 -4.73 6.56
C ILE A 187 4.35 -5.21 7.79
N PRO A 188 4.41 -6.51 8.15
CA PRO A 188 3.78 -6.99 9.36
C PRO A 188 4.34 -6.25 10.59
N ARG A 189 3.45 -5.63 11.39
CA ARG A 189 3.88 -4.79 12.52
C ARG A 189 4.76 -5.51 13.54
N LYS A 190 4.58 -6.83 13.69
CA LYS A 190 5.35 -7.63 14.66
C LYS A 190 6.78 -7.88 14.23
N ASP A 191 7.06 -7.86 12.93
CA ASP A 191 8.36 -8.15 12.34
C ASP A 191 9.11 -6.89 11.94
N ALA A 192 8.48 -5.72 12.11
CA ALA A 192 8.98 -4.44 11.60
C ALA A 192 10.41 -4.10 12.04
N ALA A 193 10.78 -4.37 13.29
CA ALA A 193 12.11 -4.06 13.79
C ALA A 193 13.21 -4.87 13.09
N VAL A 194 12.97 -6.17 12.88
CA VAL A 194 13.92 -7.07 12.18
C VAL A 194 14.01 -6.67 10.71
N ILE A 195 12.86 -6.43 10.07
CA ILE A 195 12.79 -6.01 8.67
C ILE A 195 13.52 -4.68 8.46
N LEU A 196 13.36 -3.72 9.37
CA LEU A 196 14.03 -2.42 9.31
C LEU A 196 15.56 -2.58 9.31
N GLU A 197 16.08 -3.42 10.19
CA GLU A 197 17.53 -3.66 10.29
C GLU A 197 18.09 -4.26 8.98
N GLU A 198 17.41 -5.27 8.44
CA GLU A 198 17.82 -5.91 7.20
C GLU A 198 17.66 -4.97 5.98
N ALA A 199 16.57 -4.19 5.92
CA ALA A 199 16.34 -3.23 4.85
C ALA A 199 17.42 -2.12 4.81
N ARG A 200 17.91 -1.66 5.96
CA ARG A 200 19.03 -0.70 6.04
C ARG A 200 20.33 -1.29 5.51
N LYS A 201 20.65 -2.52 5.87
CA LYS A 201 21.84 -3.20 5.36
C LYS A 201 21.75 -3.37 3.85
N PHE A 202 20.57 -3.75 3.36
CA PHE A 202 20.33 -3.94 1.94
C PHE A 202 20.45 -2.62 1.18
N GLN A 203 19.83 -1.53 1.69
CA GLN A 203 19.93 -0.20 1.10
C GLN A 203 21.38 0.27 0.96
N ALA A 204 22.18 0.15 2.02
CA ALA A 204 23.60 0.55 1.99
C ALA A 204 24.39 -0.26 0.93
N ALA A 205 24.11 -1.56 0.81
CA ALA A 205 24.74 -2.39 -0.21
C ALA A 205 24.29 -2.01 -1.64
N ASP A 206 23.05 -1.61 -1.80
CA ASP A 206 22.49 -1.22 -3.09
C ASP A 206 23.00 0.15 -3.55
N GLU A 207 23.13 1.11 -2.63
CA GLU A 207 23.79 2.39 -2.86
C GLU A 207 25.25 2.22 -3.33
N ALA A 208 26.01 1.31 -2.72
CA ALA A 208 27.37 1.00 -3.14
C ALA A 208 27.42 0.42 -4.56
N LYS A 209 26.47 -0.47 -4.94
CA LYS A 209 26.35 -0.99 -6.31
C LYS A 209 25.98 0.12 -7.32
N LEU A 210 25.08 1.02 -6.92
CA LEU A 210 24.70 2.15 -7.77
C LEU A 210 25.91 3.05 -8.07
N GLU A 211 26.71 3.38 -7.05
CA GLU A 211 27.92 4.17 -7.24
C GLU A 211 28.96 3.43 -8.11
N ALA A 212 29.16 2.14 -7.90
CA ALA A 212 30.04 1.34 -8.77
C ALA A 212 29.55 1.32 -10.22
N SER A 213 28.22 1.28 -10.42
CA SER A 213 27.63 1.32 -11.77
C SER A 213 27.84 2.69 -12.44
N LYS A 214 27.64 3.80 -11.72
CA LYS A 214 27.90 5.16 -12.22
C LYS A 214 29.37 5.39 -12.60
N ASN A 215 30.30 4.82 -11.83
CA ASN A 215 31.74 4.96 -12.01
C ASN A 215 32.34 3.95 -13.00
N GLY A 216 31.55 3.05 -13.58
CA GLY A 216 32.02 2.00 -14.49
C GLY A 216 32.87 0.91 -13.81
N THR A 217 32.82 0.80 -12.48
CA THR A 217 33.57 -0.20 -11.70
C THR A 217 32.71 -1.36 -11.23
N ALA A 218 31.45 -1.43 -11.70
CA ALA A 218 30.55 -2.52 -11.35
C ALA A 218 31.07 -3.87 -11.81
N LYS A 219 31.22 -4.81 -10.87
CA LYS A 219 31.67 -6.19 -11.17
C LYS A 219 30.49 -6.98 -11.72
N ARG A 220 30.63 -7.48 -12.95
CA ARG A 220 29.58 -8.24 -13.63
C ARG A 220 29.97 -9.67 -14.00
N GLU A 221 31.13 -10.15 -13.56
CA GLU A 221 31.64 -11.50 -13.86
C GLU A 221 30.71 -12.64 -13.40
N TRP A 222 29.77 -12.31 -12.47
CA TRP A 222 28.76 -13.24 -12.02
C TRP A 222 27.74 -13.59 -13.12
N VAL A 223 27.54 -12.68 -14.11
CA VAL A 223 26.60 -12.89 -15.22
C VAL A 223 27.02 -14.06 -16.07
N ASP A 224 28.30 -14.05 -16.52
CA ASP A 224 28.85 -15.09 -17.38
C ASP A 224 28.78 -16.44 -16.69
N LYS A 225 29.18 -16.50 -15.41
CA LYS A 225 29.07 -17.70 -14.58
C LYS A 225 27.63 -18.20 -14.44
N ALA A 226 26.66 -17.30 -14.29
CA ALA A 226 25.27 -17.65 -14.17
C ALA A 226 24.67 -18.16 -15.49
N LEU A 227 25.07 -17.55 -16.63
CA LEU A 227 24.66 -18.01 -17.96
C LEU A 227 25.18 -19.41 -18.23
N GLU A 228 26.47 -19.64 -18.00
CA GLU A 228 27.09 -20.96 -18.16
C GLU A 228 26.42 -22.02 -17.28
N ALA A 229 26.24 -21.74 -15.97
CA ALA A 229 25.61 -22.65 -15.02
C ALA A 229 24.15 -22.98 -15.38
N LYS A 230 23.47 -22.10 -16.10
CA LYS A 230 22.07 -22.29 -16.55
C LYS A 230 21.97 -22.82 -17.99
N GLY A 231 23.09 -23.11 -18.65
CA GLY A 231 23.12 -23.68 -19.99
C GLY A 231 22.71 -22.72 -21.09
N PHE A 232 22.95 -21.41 -20.93
CA PHE A 232 22.73 -20.46 -22.02
C PHE A 232 23.81 -20.62 -23.09
N GLU A 233 23.40 -20.72 -24.33
CA GLU A 233 24.28 -20.74 -25.50
C GLU A 233 24.55 -19.30 -25.95
N ILE A 234 25.83 -18.92 -26.00
CA ILE A 234 26.26 -17.60 -26.49
C ILE A 234 26.69 -17.80 -27.93
N ILE A 235 25.95 -17.21 -28.87
CA ILE A 235 26.14 -17.36 -30.31
C ILE A 235 26.73 -16.07 -30.86
N ASP A 236 27.95 -16.13 -31.41
CA ASP A 236 28.60 -15.01 -32.07
C ASP A 236 28.17 -14.93 -33.56
N ASP A 237 26.86 -14.82 -33.78
CA ASP A 237 26.25 -14.63 -35.12
C ASP A 237 24.93 -13.85 -34.95
N VAL A 238 24.39 -13.43 -36.09
CA VAL A 238 23.05 -12.80 -36.17
C VAL A 238 21.96 -13.88 -36.16
N TYR A 239 20.85 -13.60 -35.44
CA TYR A 239 19.70 -14.48 -35.52
C TYR A 239 19.17 -14.53 -36.95
N ARG A 240 19.05 -15.75 -37.49
CA ARG A 240 18.41 -16.04 -38.78
C ARG A 240 17.22 -16.96 -38.50
N PRO A 241 15.96 -16.52 -38.81
CA PRO A 241 14.77 -17.34 -38.60
C PRO A 241 14.72 -18.56 -39.50
#